data_4d2feea7cd9b25688d4c2e3675d2369e
#
_entry.id   4d2feea7cd9b25688d4c2e3675d2369e
#
_cell.length_a   1.000
_cell.length_b   1.000
_cell.length_c   1.000
_cell.angle_alpha   90.00
_cell.angle_beta   90.00
_cell.angle_gamma   90.00
#
_symmetry.space_group_name_H-M   'P 1'
#
loop_
_entity.id
_entity.type
_entity.pdbx_description
1 polymer ?
#
loop_
_entity_poly.entity_id
_entity_poly.type
_entity_poly.pdbx_seq_one_letter_code
_entity_poly.pdbx_strand_id
1 'polypeptide(L)'
;MASKPDFDPNDPLDYSANLDYLNELVRAEPELYGIYKKDENGNELKDANGNRILDEEGDYSGYFRDIQWKNKAITELYYPGSVFKVITSAMGVDSGLANINTTFTCAGAYGVAKETYHCAGHKAHGTITLAEALRQSCNIYYIQLGQRVGSQTFYNYFDAFGITSRTGVDLPSETGFMQYYKANQLGEVQLASSAFGQAMAITPLQMCTAVAAAVNGGYLVTPHVVDKITDTNGNVVEEIGTNIRRQVISESTSDVIRQMMEYEVGNGTGGGKNAYVSGYRIGGKSGTSEQLNMHRRADGDYKKVASFVAVLPANDPEILVYVMLDDPNNARTDYSSILAAPVAGNIISEVAPYLGIATDGEDRSGTIVTVPNLVGTEWSNAQVQLNIQ
;
A
#
# COMPACT_ATOMS: atom_id res chain seq x y z
N MET A 1 -5.43 5.20 -11.76
CA MET A 1 -5.01 3.86 -11.28
C MET A 1 -4.29 3.12 -12.40
N ALA A 2 -3.21 2.43 -12.09
CA ALA A 2 -2.51 1.54 -13.04
C ALA A 2 -2.35 0.17 -12.38
N SER A 3 -2.53 -0.91 -13.14
CA SER A 3 -2.40 -2.30 -12.68
C SER A 3 -1.62 -3.10 -13.73
N LYS A 4 -0.79 -4.04 -13.28
CA LYS A 4 -0.10 -4.99 -14.15
C LYS A 4 -0.54 -6.43 -13.79
N PRO A 5 -0.68 -7.31 -14.78
CA PRO A 5 -0.55 -7.05 -16.21
C PRO A 5 -1.63 -6.11 -16.71
N ASP A 6 -1.32 -5.32 -17.73
CA ASP A 6 -2.26 -4.45 -18.43
C ASP A 6 -2.54 -4.97 -19.84
N PHE A 7 -3.44 -4.32 -20.57
CA PHE A 7 -3.82 -4.70 -21.93
C PHE A 7 -4.14 -3.46 -22.76
N ASP A 8 -4.04 -3.60 -24.09
CA ASP A 8 -4.54 -2.59 -25.03
C ASP A 8 -6.07 -2.73 -25.14
N PRO A 9 -6.87 -1.72 -24.75
CA PRO A 9 -8.32 -1.80 -24.88
C PRO A 9 -8.82 -1.87 -26.32
N ASN A 10 -7.99 -1.55 -27.32
CA ASN A 10 -8.30 -1.71 -28.74
C ASN A 10 -8.07 -3.16 -29.23
N ASP A 11 -7.18 -3.91 -28.55
CA ASP A 11 -6.96 -5.34 -28.79
C ASP A 11 -6.87 -6.10 -27.45
N PRO A 12 -8.00 -6.24 -26.76
CA PRO A 12 -8.05 -6.73 -25.38
C PRO A 12 -7.74 -8.23 -25.24
N LEU A 13 -7.68 -8.96 -26.35
CA LEU A 13 -7.36 -10.39 -26.40
C LEU A 13 -5.91 -10.66 -26.87
N ASP A 14 -5.12 -9.65 -27.12
CA ASP A 14 -3.68 -9.82 -27.32
C ASP A 14 -2.97 -9.96 -25.97
N TYR A 15 -2.43 -11.15 -25.73
CA TYR A 15 -1.68 -11.48 -24.52
C TYR A 15 -0.17 -11.48 -24.73
N SER A 16 0.30 -11.18 -25.95
CA SER A 16 1.71 -11.34 -26.37
C SER A 16 2.70 -10.61 -25.45
N ALA A 17 2.36 -9.38 -25.05
CA ALA A 17 3.20 -8.56 -24.17
C ALA A 17 3.35 -9.13 -22.74
N ASN A 18 2.44 -9.98 -22.30
CA ASN A 18 2.39 -10.50 -20.93
C ASN A 18 2.39 -12.05 -20.88
N LEU A 19 2.60 -12.73 -22.02
CA LEU A 19 2.37 -14.16 -22.16
C LEU A 19 3.17 -15.00 -21.14
N ASP A 20 4.45 -14.74 -20.99
CA ASP A 20 5.31 -15.49 -20.06
C ASP A 20 4.86 -15.26 -18.61
N TYR A 21 4.57 -14.02 -18.25
CA TYR A 21 4.08 -13.66 -16.91
C TYR A 21 2.71 -14.28 -16.60
N LEU A 22 1.78 -14.27 -17.56
CA LEU A 22 0.45 -14.89 -17.38
C LEU A 22 0.56 -16.40 -17.22
N ASN A 23 1.41 -17.06 -18.01
CA ASN A 23 1.70 -18.49 -17.87
C ASN A 23 2.33 -18.82 -16.50
N GLU A 24 3.28 -17.99 -16.05
CA GLU A 24 3.91 -18.15 -14.73
C GLU A 24 2.88 -18.03 -13.60
N LEU A 25 2.00 -17.01 -13.64
CA LEU A 25 0.94 -16.85 -12.65
C LEU A 25 -0.02 -18.04 -12.58
N VAL A 26 -0.48 -18.54 -13.74
CA VAL A 26 -1.39 -19.70 -13.79
C VAL A 26 -0.71 -20.93 -13.24
N ARG A 27 0.56 -21.17 -13.56
CA ARG A 27 1.34 -22.32 -13.06
C ARG A 27 1.68 -22.20 -11.58
N ALA A 28 1.82 -21.01 -11.05
CA ALA A 28 2.08 -20.77 -9.64
C ALA A 28 0.89 -21.11 -8.73
N GLU A 29 -0.34 -21.11 -9.29
CA GLU A 29 -1.57 -21.37 -8.55
C GLU A 29 -2.39 -22.52 -9.18
N PRO A 30 -1.82 -23.74 -9.30
CA PRO A 30 -2.43 -24.85 -10.02
C PRO A 30 -3.76 -25.30 -9.43
N GLU A 31 -3.95 -25.14 -8.13
CA GLU A 31 -5.21 -25.46 -7.46
C GLU A 31 -6.33 -24.47 -7.86
N LEU A 32 -5.98 -23.20 -7.99
CA LEU A 32 -6.93 -22.14 -8.34
C LEU A 32 -7.43 -22.30 -9.78
N TYR A 33 -6.52 -22.64 -10.69
CA TYR A 33 -6.81 -22.72 -12.12
C TYR A 33 -7.08 -24.16 -12.60
N GLY A 34 -6.92 -25.19 -11.73
CA GLY A 34 -7.19 -26.58 -12.06
C GLY A 34 -6.31 -27.13 -13.20
N ILE A 35 -5.06 -26.67 -13.28
CA ILE A 35 -4.11 -27.00 -14.36
C ILE A 35 -3.42 -28.36 -14.17
N TYR A 36 -4.19 -29.41 -14.04
CA TYR A 36 -3.70 -30.78 -13.90
C TYR A 36 -4.03 -31.61 -15.14
N LYS A 37 -3.10 -32.50 -15.54
CA LYS A 37 -3.34 -33.47 -16.61
C LYS A 37 -4.54 -34.33 -16.27
N LYS A 38 -5.40 -34.56 -17.25
CA LYS A 38 -6.60 -35.36 -17.10
C LYS A 38 -6.59 -36.56 -18.05
N ASP A 39 -7.23 -37.67 -17.65
CA ASP A 39 -7.46 -38.79 -18.51
C ASP A 39 -8.65 -38.52 -19.47
N GLU A 40 -8.95 -39.48 -20.33
CA GLU A 40 -10.06 -39.41 -21.30
C GLU A 40 -11.45 -39.23 -20.63
N ASN A 41 -11.56 -39.54 -19.36
CA ASN A 41 -12.79 -39.39 -18.57
C ASN A 41 -12.83 -38.09 -17.75
N GLY A 42 -11.78 -37.25 -17.85
CA GLY A 42 -11.68 -35.98 -17.14
C GLY A 42 -11.14 -36.07 -15.71
N ASN A 43 -10.66 -37.26 -15.27
CA ASN A 43 -10.06 -37.42 -13.94
C ASN A 43 -8.60 -36.95 -13.94
N GLU A 44 -8.17 -36.32 -12.87
CA GLU A 44 -6.80 -35.84 -12.72
C GLU A 44 -5.81 -37.01 -12.61
N LEU A 45 -4.76 -36.95 -13.45
CA LEU A 45 -3.67 -37.93 -13.43
C LEU A 45 -2.75 -37.71 -12.23
N LYS A 46 -2.27 -38.83 -11.67
CA LYS A 46 -1.35 -38.84 -10.53
C LYS A 46 -0.06 -39.56 -10.85
N ASP A 47 1.02 -39.11 -10.28
CA ASP A 47 2.33 -39.79 -10.33
C ASP A 47 2.36 -41.06 -9.46
N ALA A 48 3.52 -41.75 -9.46
CA ALA A 48 3.72 -42.96 -8.68
C ALA A 48 3.61 -42.77 -7.16
N ASN A 49 3.72 -41.52 -6.69
CA ASN A 49 3.64 -41.11 -5.28
C ASN A 49 2.23 -40.65 -4.89
N GLY A 50 1.31 -40.58 -5.85
CA GLY A 50 -0.07 -40.14 -5.66
C GLY A 50 -0.26 -38.59 -5.78
N ASN A 51 0.76 -37.85 -6.18
CA ASN A 51 0.64 -36.42 -6.43
C ASN A 51 0.03 -36.14 -7.79
N ARG A 52 -0.79 -35.08 -7.91
CA ARG A 52 -1.37 -34.66 -9.19
C ARG A 52 -0.28 -34.17 -10.14
N ILE A 53 -0.38 -34.51 -11.40
CA ILE A 53 0.58 -34.14 -12.45
C ILE A 53 0.16 -32.83 -13.07
N LEU A 54 1.01 -31.80 -12.99
CA LEU A 54 0.77 -30.50 -13.64
C LEU A 54 0.72 -30.68 -15.18
N ASP A 55 -0.20 -29.98 -15.81
CA ASP A 55 -0.28 -29.87 -17.26
C ASP A 55 0.52 -28.66 -17.72
N GLU A 56 1.82 -28.84 -17.94
CA GLU A 56 2.74 -27.73 -18.33
C GLU A 56 2.56 -27.29 -19.78
N GLU A 57 1.89 -28.09 -20.61
CA GLU A 57 1.72 -27.86 -22.06
C GLU A 57 0.28 -27.43 -22.40
N GLY A 58 -0.59 -27.29 -21.41
CA GLY A 58 -1.98 -26.91 -21.60
C GLY A 58 -2.15 -25.49 -22.15
N ASP A 59 -3.26 -25.26 -22.86
CA ASP A 59 -3.68 -23.91 -23.26
C ASP A 59 -4.42 -23.23 -22.08
N TYR A 60 -3.79 -22.23 -21.49
CA TYR A 60 -4.33 -21.46 -20.35
C TYR A 60 -4.89 -20.10 -20.75
N SER A 61 -4.98 -19.80 -22.06
CA SER A 61 -5.47 -18.52 -22.57
C SER A 61 -6.87 -18.14 -22.06
N GLY A 62 -7.69 -19.14 -21.71
CA GLY A 62 -8.99 -18.93 -21.09
C GLY A 62 -8.94 -18.21 -19.74
N TYR A 63 -7.82 -18.32 -19.00
CA TYR A 63 -7.63 -17.62 -17.72
C TYR A 63 -6.97 -16.25 -17.89
N PHE A 64 -6.23 -16.03 -18.99
CA PHE A 64 -5.44 -14.83 -19.21
C PHE A 64 -6.30 -13.57 -19.23
N ARG A 65 -7.46 -13.62 -19.87
CA ARG A 65 -8.42 -12.55 -19.89
C ARG A 65 -8.81 -12.13 -18.46
N ASP A 66 -9.19 -13.08 -17.63
CA ASP A 66 -9.69 -12.82 -16.29
C ASP A 66 -8.59 -12.31 -15.36
N ILE A 67 -7.33 -12.66 -15.63
CA ILE A 67 -6.16 -12.11 -14.91
C ILE A 67 -5.83 -10.70 -15.40
N GLN A 68 -5.73 -10.51 -16.72
CA GLN A 68 -5.26 -9.28 -17.33
C GLN A 68 -6.27 -8.13 -17.23
N TRP A 69 -7.57 -8.42 -17.33
CA TRP A 69 -8.63 -7.41 -17.26
C TRP A 69 -8.99 -7.00 -15.84
N LYS A 70 -8.53 -7.71 -14.84
CA LYS A 70 -8.80 -7.33 -13.45
C LYS A 70 -8.09 -6.04 -13.08
N ASN A 71 -8.85 -5.06 -12.60
CA ASN A 71 -8.27 -3.93 -11.90
C ASN A 71 -7.98 -4.30 -10.45
N LYS A 72 -6.78 -4.79 -10.18
CA LYS A 72 -6.36 -5.28 -8.86
C LYS A 72 -6.54 -4.25 -7.74
N ALA A 73 -6.53 -2.96 -8.07
CA ALA A 73 -6.73 -1.89 -7.07
C ALA A 73 -8.13 -1.92 -6.42
N ILE A 74 -9.13 -2.54 -7.08
CA ILE A 74 -10.52 -2.59 -6.61
C ILE A 74 -11.07 -4.00 -6.44
N THR A 75 -10.37 -5.04 -6.97
CA THR A 75 -10.84 -6.42 -6.94
C THR A 75 -10.08 -7.29 -5.95
N GLU A 76 -8.79 -7.03 -5.72
CA GLU A 76 -7.94 -7.85 -4.88
C GLU A 76 -7.88 -7.33 -3.45
N LEU A 77 -7.87 -8.28 -2.50
CA LEU A 77 -7.70 -7.97 -1.08
C LEU A 77 -6.26 -8.25 -0.64
N TYR A 78 -5.75 -7.40 0.20
CA TYR A 78 -4.44 -7.58 0.81
C TYR A 78 -4.43 -7.09 2.27
N TYR A 79 -3.47 -7.55 3.05
CA TYR A 79 -3.22 -7.00 4.39
C TYR A 79 -2.42 -5.70 4.26
N PRO A 80 -2.93 -4.53 4.71
CA PRO A 80 -2.26 -3.24 4.47
C PRO A 80 -0.96 -3.07 5.26
N GLY A 81 -0.76 -3.87 6.30
CA GLY A 81 0.43 -3.81 7.14
C GLY A 81 0.67 -2.41 7.70
N SER A 82 1.93 -2.01 7.77
CA SER A 82 2.34 -0.77 8.43
C SER A 82 1.82 0.53 7.81
N VAL A 83 1.25 0.53 6.61
CA VAL A 83 0.55 1.72 6.07
C VAL A 83 -0.67 2.03 6.93
N PHE A 84 -1.35 1.01 7.47
CA PHE A 84 -2.50 1.18 8.34
C PHE A 84 -2.19 1.95 9.64
N LYS A 85 -0.93 2.02 10.06
CA LYS A 85 -0.49 2.80 11.22
C LYS A 85 -0.82 4.29 11.10
N VAL A 86 -0.93 4.82 9.89
CA VAL A 86 -1.42 6.19 9.62
C VAL A 86 -2.84 6.34 10.17
N ILE A 87 -3.70 5.37 9.88
CA ILE A 87 -5.10 5.37 10.33
C ILE A 87 -5.19 5.17 11.85
N THR A 88 -4.41 4.24 12.42
CA THR A 88 -4.36 4.03 13.87
C THR A 88 -3.83 5.26 14.62
N SER A 89 -2.87 5.99 14.02
CA SER A 89 -2.42 7.29 14.57
C SER A 89 -3.54 8.31 14.57
N ALA A 90 -4.26 8.43 13.45
CA ALA A 90 -5.40 9.33 13.34
C ALA A 90 -6.49 9.02 14.38
N MET A 91 -6.83 7.73 14.57
CA MET A 91 -7.75 7.29 15.63
C MET A 91 -7.32 7.75 17.03
N GLY A 92 -6.04 7.53 17.34
CA GLY A 92 -5.48 7.89 18.65
C GLY A 92 -5.48 9.38 18.92
N VAL A 93 -5.14 10.18 17.91
CA VAL A 93 -5.06 11.65 18.02
C VAL A 93 -6.46 12.26 18.06
N ASP A 94 -7.32 11.90 17.12
CA ASP A 94 -8.66 12.49 17.01
C ASP A 94 -9.57 12.16 18.20
N SER A 95 -9.43 10.96 18.77
CA SER A 95 -10.13 10.57 20.00
C SER A 95 -9.59 11.24 21.27
N GLY A 96 -8.51 12.03 21.18
CA GLY A 96 -7.85 12.64 22.33
C GLY A 96 -7.09 11.68 23.24
N LEU A 97 -6.96 10.41 22.84
CA LEU A 97 -6.27 9.36 23.62
C LEU A 97 -4.75 9.39 23.42
N ALA A 98 -4.27 10.06 22.37
CA ALA A 98 -2.86 10.28 22.12
C ALA A 98 -2.64 11.67 21.49
N ASN A 99 -1.38 12.12 21.48
CA ASN A 99 -0.90 13.24 20.70
C ASN A 99 0.50 12.90 20.16
N ILE A 100 1.07 13.78 19.35
CA ILE A 100 2.35 13.53 18.67
C ILE A 100 3.49 13.15 19.64
N ASN A 101 3.44 13.64 20.90
CA ASN A 101 4.44 13.42 21.95
C ASN A 101 4.06 12.27 22.92
N THR A 102 2.92 11.61 22.72
CA THR A 102 2.55 10.47 23.55
C THR A 102 3.58 9.36 23.42
N THR A 103 4.06 8.84 24.55
CA THR A 103 5.12 7.84 24.57
C THR A 103 4.64 6.47 25.01
N PHE A 104 5.19 5.42 24.41
CA PHE A 104 5.17 4.04 24.88
C PHE A 104 6.56 3.42 24.78
N THR A 105 6.78 2.34 25.53
CA THR A 105 8.06 1.62 25.54
C THR A 105 7.99 0.36 24.68
N CYS A 106 8.96 0.21 23.79
CA CYS A 106 9.17 -0.96 22.95
C CYS A 106 10.44 -1.69 23.34
N ALA A 107 10.27 -2.87 23.94
CA ALA A 107 11.37 -3.77 24.30
C ALA A 107 11.76 -4.77 23.16
N GLY A 108 11.19 -4.62 21.96
CA GLY A 108 11.39 -5.53 20.82
C GLY A 108 10.37 -6.66 20.76
N ALA A 109 9.75 -7.02 21.89
CA ALA A 109 8.68 -7.99 22.02
C ALA A 109 7.61 -7.48 22.99
N TYR A 110 6.36 -7.93 22.80
CA TYR A 110 5.22 -7.56 23.64
C TYR A 110 4.18 -8.69 23.68
N GLY A 111 3.83 -9.12 24.89
CA GLY A 111 2.84 -10.17 25.11
C GLY A 111 1.41 -9.62 25.12
N VAL A 112 0.50 -10.27 24.38
CA VAL A 112 -0.94 -10.02 24.40
C VAL A 112 -1.65 -11.35 24.53
N ALA A 113 -2.33 -11.58 25.63
CA ALA A 113 -2.92 -12.86 25.99
C ALA A 113 -1.88 -14.00 25.92
N LYS A 114 -2.03 -14.96 25.00
CA LYS A 114 -1.08 -16.08 24.81
C LYS A 114 -0.11 -15.86 23.65
N GLU A 115 -0.25 -14.73 22.92
CA GLU A 115 0.56 -14.42 21.75
C GLU A 115 1.71 -13.48 22.13
N THR A 116 2.84 -13.61 21.42
CA THR A 116 3.96 -12.68 21.54
C THR A 116 4.21 -12.00 20.20
N TYR A 117 4.10 -10.69 20.19
CA TYR A 117 4.34 -9.86 19.00
C TYR A 117 5.74 -9.28 19.00
N HIS A 118 6.32 -9.10 17.82
CA HIS A 118 7.65 -8.56 17.64
C HIS A 118 7.67 -7.36 16.69
N CYS A 119 8.61 -6.45 16.91
CA CYS A 119 9.00 -5.49 15.89
C CYS A 119 9.83 -6.17 14.80
N ALA A 120 9.93 -5.55 13.62
CA ALA A 120 10.76 -6.03 12.53
C ALA A 120 12.21 -6.25 13.01
N GLY A 121 12.77 -7.43 12.70
CA GLY A 121 14.10 -7.82 13.15
C GLY A 121 14.27 -7.92 14.68
N HIS A 122 13.18 -8.07 15.44
CA HIS A 122 13.17 -8.11 16.90
C HIS A 122 13.81 -6.89 17.59
N LYS A 123 13.85 -5.75 16.88
CA LYS A 123 14.52 -4.53 17.34
C LYS A 123 13.74 -3.87 18.49
N ALA A 124 14.42 -3.60 19.61
CA ALA A 124 13.91 -2.74 20.66
C ALA A 124 14.09 -1.25 20.27
N HIS A 125 13.03 -0.46 20.38
CA HIS A 125 13.07 0.98 20.06
C HIS A 125 13.21 1.86 21.32
N GLY A 126 13.07 1.27 22.52
CA GLY A 126 13.05 2.03 23.78
C GLY A 126 11.72 2.80 23.96
N THR A 127 11.76 3.85 24.76
CA THR A 127 10.60 4.75 24.93
C THR A 127 10.61 5.80 23.83
N ILE A 128 9.60 5.76 22.97
CA ILE A 128 9.49 6.59 21.78
C ILE A 128 8.13 7.28 21.71
N THR A 129 8.10 8.44 21.04
CA THR A 129 6.88 9.21 20.78
C THR A 129 6.05 8.60 19.64
N LEU A 130 4.81 9.11 19.45
CA LEU A 130 3.95 8.69 18.34
C LEU A 130 4.61 8.99 16.98
N ALA A 131 5.23 10.17 16.84
CA ALA A 131 5.93 10.53 15.61
C ALA A 131 7.10 9.59 15.30
N GLU A 132 7.92 9.28 16.31
CA GLU A 132 9.02 8.32 16.18
C GLU A 132 8.54 6.91 15.90
N ALA A 133 7.39 6.51 16.48
CA ALA A 133 6.80 5.20 16.28
C ALA A 133 6.30 5.03 14.84
N LEU A 134 5.72 6.06 14.22
CA LEU A 134 5.36 6.04 12.80
C LEU A 134 6.60 5.92 11.92
N ARG A 135 7.60 6.77 12.18
CA ARG A 135 8.86 6.81 11.45
C ARG A 135 9.64 5.50 11.54
N GLN A 136 9.72 4.88 12.71
CA GLN A 136 10.42 3.61 12.95
C GLN A 136 9.53 2.39 12.66
N SER A 137 8.28 2.62 12.29
CA SER A 137 7.28 1.57 12.04
C SER A 137 7.15 0.57 13.20
N CYS A 138 7.16 1.04 14.45
CA CYS A 138 7.19 0.23 15.66
C CYS A 138 5.86 -0.50 15.90
N ASN A 139 5.80 -1.82 15.71
CA ASN A 139 4.60 -2.63 15.95
C ASN A 139 4.14 -2.55 17.41
N ILE A 140 5.09 -2.65 18.34
CA ILE A 140 4.79 -2.69 19.78
C ILE A 140 4.14 -1.38 20.26
N TYR A 141 4.59 -0.24 19.73
CA TYR A 141 3.93 1.04 20.02
C TYR A 141 2.46 1.02 19.57
N TYR A 142 2.20 0.55 18.33
CA TYR A 142 0.85 0.55 17.77
C TYR A 142 -0.08 -0.47 18.43
N ILE A 143 0.44 -1.59 18.91
CA ILE A 143 -0.33 -2.51 19.75
C ILE A 143 -0.81 -1.79 21.02
N GLN A 144 0.10 -1.10 21.73
CA GLN A 144 -0.25 -0.36 22.96
C GLN A 144 -1.21 0.80 22.66
N LEU A 145 -1.05 1.51 21.54
CA LEU A 145 -1.97 2.54 21.11
C LEU A 145 -3.36 1.97 20.78
N GLY A 146 -3.43 0.86 20.04
CA GLY A 146 -4.69 0.18 19.73
C GLY A 146 -5.42 -0.28 21.00
N GLN A 147 -4.70 -0.83 21.98
CA GLN A 147 -5.26 -1.20 23.28
C GLN A 147 -5.80 0.02 24.05
N ARG A 148 -5.10 1.17 23.99
CA ARG A 148 -5.54 2.44 24.58
C ARG A 148 -6.80 2.98 23.89
N VAL A 149 -6.90 2.88 22.57
CA VAL A 149 -8.07 3.29 21.79
C VAL A 149 -9.27 2.38 22.10
N GLY A 150 -9.04 1.10 22.26
CA GLY A 150 -10.05 0.10 22.59
C GLY A 150 -10.92 -0.31 21.41
N SER A 151 -11.51 -1.51 21.50
CA SER A 151 -12.17 -2.20 20.38
C SER A 151 -13.33 -1.41 19.76
N GLN A 152 -14.18 -0.79 20.60
CA GLN A 152 -15.35 -0.06 20.10
C GLN A 152 -14.94 1.22 19.35
N THR A 153 -14.03 2.02 19.92
CA THR A 153 -13.56 3.25 19.31
C THR A 153 -12.78 2.92 18.02
N PHE A 154 -11.92 1.91 18.07
CA PHE A 154 -11.18 1.43 16.90
C PHE A 154 -12.13 1.05 15.75
N TYR A 155 -13.16 0.25 16.02
CA TYR A 155 -14.13 -0.15 15.00
C TYR A 155 -14.93 1.04 14.46
N ASN A 156 -15.32 1.99 15.30
CA ASN A 156 -16.06 3.18 14.86
C ASN A 156 -15.25 4.01 13.85
N TYR A 157 -13.96 4.24 14.12
CA TYR A 157 -13.07 4.91 13.15
C TYR A 157 -12.80 4.06 11.92
N PHE A 158 -12.62 2.75 12.10
CA PHE A 158 -12.43 1.81 11.00
C PHE A 158 -13.59 1.90 9.99
N ASP A 159 -14.83 1.91 10.48
CA ASP A 159 -16.03 2.10 9.68
C ASP A 159 -16.10 3.53 9.11
N ALA A 160 -15.80 4.54 9.93
CA ALA A 160 -15.82 5.94 9.51
C ALA A 160 -14.87 6.21 8.34
N PHE A 161 -13.67 5.62 8.32
CA PHE A 161 -12.71 5.68 7.22
C PHE A 161 -13.15 4.88 5.96
N GLY A 162 -14.33 4.26 5.97
CA GLY A 162 -14.91 3.58 4.83
C GLY A 162 -14.37 2.19 4.54
N ILE A 163 -13.61 1.60 5.48
CA ILE A 163 -12.94 0.31 5.28
C ILE A 163 -13.93 -0.86 5.31
N THR A 164 -15.11 -0.69 5.89
CA THR A 164 -16.16 -1.71 5.98
C THR A 164 -17.08 -1.76 4.75
N SER A 165 -16.89 -0.90 3.77
CA SER A 165 -17.77 -0.77 2.62
C SER A 165 -16.99 -0.52 1.33
N ARG A 166 -17.65 -0.72 0.17
CA ARG A 166 -17.11 -0.30 -1.12
C ARG A 166 -16.78 1.19 -1.12
N THR A 167 -15.78 1.57 -1.90
CA THR A 167 -15.44 2.99 -2.09
C THR A 167 -16.51 3.72 -2.91
N GLY A 168 -17.22 2.99 -3.77
CA GLY A 168 -18.21 3.54 -4.68
C GLY A 168 -17.58 4.17 -5.93
N VAL A 169 -16.36 3.75 -6.28
CA VAL A 169 -15.73 4.19 -7.54
C VAL A 169 -16.61 3.83 -8.73
N ASP A 170 -16.64 4.69 -9.72
CA ASP A 170 -17.42 4.56 -10.97
C ASP A 170 -16.85 3.54 -11.97
N LEU A 171 -16.10 2.55 -11.47
CA LEU A 171 -15.57 1.44 -12.24
C LEU A 171 -16.33 0.15 -11.95
N PRO A 172 -16.50 -0.74 -12.95
CA PRO A 172 -17.14 -2.03 -12.75
C PRO A 172 -16.30 -2.96 -11.88
N SER A 173 -16.95 -3.94 -11.26
CA SER A 173 -16.32 -5.07 -10.56
C SER A 173 -15.61 -4.71 -9.24
N GLU A 174 -15.88 -3.56 -8.63
CA GLU A 174 -15.40 -3.31 -7.27
C GLU A 174 -15.91 -4.39 -6.32
N THR A 175 -14.99 -5.08 -5.62
CA THR A 175 -15.38 -6.15 -4.71
C THR A 175 -16.20 -5.62 -3.53
N GLY A 176 -17.23 -6.39 -3.16
CA GLY A 176 -18.00 -6.14 -1.93
C GLY A 176 -17.53 -6.99 -0.76
N PHE A 177 -16.51 -7.83 -0.97
CA PHE A 177 -15.98 -8.71 0.05
C PHE A 177 -14.76 -8.05 0.71
N MET A 178 -14.78 -7.97 2.02
CA MET A 178 -13.68 -7.48 2.87
C MET A 178 -13.58 -8.37 4.09
N GLN A 179 -12.37 -8.54 4.61
CA GLN A 179 -12.13 -9.30 5.84
C GLN A 179 -11.73 -8.34 6.95
N TYR A 180 -12.52 -8.31 8.01
CA TYR A 180 -12.23 -7.52 9.21
C TYR A 180 -13.01 -8.05 10.41
N TYR A 181 -12.65 -7.62 11.60
CA TYR A 181 -13.36 -7.94 12.83
C TYR A 181 -14.31 -6.82 13.23
N LYS A 182 -15.57 -7.17 13.52
CA LYS A 182 -16.54 -6.22 14.11
C LYS A 182 -16.15 -5.90 15.56
N ALA A 183 -16.69 -4.83 16.13
CA ALA A 183 -16.36 -4.38 17.49
C ALA A 183 -16.44 -5.49 18.55
N ASN A 184 -17.48 -6.32 18.51
CA ASN A 184 -17.67 -7.45 19.43
C ASN A 184 -16.76 -8.67 19.15
N GLN A 185 -16.02 -8.67 18.04
CA GLN A 185 -15.06 -9.70 17.63
C GLN A 185 -13.61 -9.24 17.86
N LEU A 186 -13.38 -7.95 18.09
CA LEU A 186 -12.07 -7.38 18.39
C LEU A 186 -11.66 -7.68 19.83
N GLY A 187 -11.30 -8.94 20.11
CA GLY A 187 -10.61 -9.29 21.34
C GLY A 187 -9.19 -8.71 21.38
N GLU A 188 -8.46 -8.95 22.46
CA GLU A 188 -7.12 -8.38 22.69
C GLU A 188 -6.14 -8.70 21.53
N VAL A 189 -6.13 -9.94 21.05
CA VAL A 189 -5.24 -10.42 19.97
C VAL A 189 -5.63 -9.80 18.63
N GLN A 190 -6.93 -9.80 18.30
CA GLN A 190 -7.44 -9.21 17.06
C GLN A 190 -7.19 -7.70 17.00
N LEU A 191 -7.44 -7.00 18.10
CA LEU A 191 -7.18 -5.56 18.21
C LEU A 191 -5.69 -5.25 18.07
N ALA A 192 -4.83 -6.02 18.73
CA ALA A 192 -3.38 -5.88 18.63
C ALA A 192 -2.90 -6.01 17.19
N SER A 193 -3.33 -7.07 16.49
CA SER A 193 -2.96 -7.30 15.08
C SER A 193 -3.57 -6.25 14.14
N SER A 194 -4.81 -5.82 14.38
CA SER A 194 -5.48 -4.77 13.59
C SER A 194 -4.76 -3.43 13.71
N ALA A 195 -4.24 -3.10 14.88
CA ALA A 195 -3.60 -1.81 15.13
C ALA A 195 -2.37 -1.52 14.27
N PHE A 196 -1.70 -2.55 13.74
CA PHE A 196 -0.59 -2.40 12.78
C PHE A 196 -0.88 -3.01 11.40
N GLY A 197 -2.17 -3.33 11.10
CA GLY A 197 -2.63 -3.66 9.74
C GLY A 197 -2.50 -5.12 9.32
N GLN A 198 -2.49 -6.10 10.27
CA GLN A 198 -2.30 -7.52 9.97
C GLN A 198 -3.54 -8.40 10.24
N ALA A 199 -4.67 -7.81 10.58
CA ALA A 199 -5.89 -8.58 10.89
C ALA A 199 -7.10 -8.12 10.07
N MET A 200 -6.85 -7.51 8.93
CA MET A 200 -7.87 -7.12 7.95
C MET A 200 -7.33 -7.31 6.55
N ALA A 201 -8.20 -7.69 5.61
CA ALA A 201 -7.89 -7.69 4.19
C ALA A 201 -8.87 -6.78 3.45
N ILE A 202 -8.34 -5.78 2.76
CA ILE A 202 -9.06 -4.69 2.10
C ILE A 202 -8.46 -4.42 0.74
N THR A 203 -9.16 -3.68 -0.11
CA THR A 203 -8.61 -3.33 -1.43
C THR A 203 -7.57 -2.20 -1.34
N PRO A 204 -6.62 -2.12 -2.28
CA PRO A 204 -5.70 -0.99 -2.39
C PRO A 204 -6.42 0.36 -2.46
N LEU A 205 -7.53 0.46 -3.18
CA LEU A 205 -8.29 1.70 -3.29
C LEU A 205 -8.95 2.10 -1.96
N GLN A 206 -9.46 1.14 -1.17
CA GLN A 206 -9.95 1.45 0.18
C GLN A 206 -8.85 2.02 1.08
N MET A 207 -7.64 1.43 1.04
CA MET A 207 -6.51 1.97 1.81
C MET A 207 -6.09 3.36 1.31
N CYS A 208 -6.07 3.55 -0.01
CA CYS A 208 -5.77 4.84 -0.64
C CYS A 208 -6.77 5.93 -0.19
N THR A 209 -8.07 5.67 -0.25
CA THR A 209 -9.10 6.64 0.17
C THR A 209 -9.08 6.91 1.68
N ALA A 210 -8.76 5.89 2.50
CA ALA A 210 -8.61 6.07 3.95
C ALA A 210 -7.42 6.97 4.29
N VAL A 211 -6.26 6.77 3.64
CA VAL A 211 -5.10 7.66 3.84
C VAL A 211 -5.39 9.06 3.29
N ALA A 212 -6.05 9.19 2.14
CA ALA A 212 -6.46 10.48 1.61
C ALA A 212 -7.32 11.23 2.64
N ALA A 213 -8.30 10.56 3.26
CA ALA A 213 -9.10 11.16 4.33
C ALA A 213 -8.26 11.56 5.56
N ALA A 214 -7.20 10.81 5.88
CA ALA A 214 -6.33 11.15 7.01
C ALA A 214 -5.50 12.41 6.77
N VAL A 215 -5.30 12.86 5.51
CA VAL A 215 -4.38 13.97 5.19
C VAL A 215 -5.04 15.17 4.50
N ASN A 216 -6.30 15.09 4.10
CA ASN A 216 -7.03 16.13 3.35
C ASN A 216 -7.97 16.99 4.20
N GLY A 217 -7.73 17.10 5.51
CA GLY A 217 -8.64 17.76 6.45
C GLY A 217 -9.68 16.83 7.06
N GLY A 218 -9.56 15.53 6.87
CA GLY A 218 -10.43 14.51 7.46
C GLY A 218 -11.60 14.07 6.59
N TYR A 219 -11.66 14.44 5.33
CA TYR A 219 -12.81 14.18 4.46
C TYR A 219 -12.67 12.87 3.68
N LEU A 220 -13.56 11.90 3.96
CA LEU A 220 -13.71 10.70 3.14
C LEU A 220 -14.49 11.06 1.87
N VAL A 221 -13.87 10.86 0.73
CA VAL A 221 -14.47 11.13 -0.60
C VAL A 221 -14.80 9.83 -1.32
N THR A 222 -15.79 9.90 -2.24
CA THR A 222 -16.02 8.84 -3.23
C THR A 222 -15.04 9.06 -4.39
N PRO A 223 -14.13 8.11 -4.66
CA PRO A 223 -13.24 8.23 -5.81
C PRO A 223 -14.02 8.07 -7.12
N HIS A 224 -13.60 8.76 -8.18
CA HIS A 224 -14.16 8.62 -9.51
C HIS A 224 -13.06 8.75 -10.57
N VAL A 225 -13.30 8.19 -11.75
CA VAL A 225 -12.42 8.24 -12.92
C VAL A 225 -13.00 9.15 -13.99
N VAL A 226 -14.34 9.23 -14.05
CA VAL A 226 -15.04 10.12 -15.00
C VAL A 226 -15.00 11.53 -14.46
N ASP A 227 -14.40 12.44 -15.20
CA ASP A 227 -14.36 13.88 -14.91
C ASP A 227 -15.62 14.58 -15.44
N LYS A 228 -15.96 14.31 -16.71
CA LYS A 228 -17.12 14.90 -17.36
C LYS A 228 -17.68 14.04 -18.47
N ILE A 229 -18.95 14.23 -18.78
CA ILE A 229 -19.66 13.62 -19.89
C ILE A 229 -19.98 14.73 -20.90
N THR A 230 -19.62 14.52 -22.17
CA THR A 230 -19.92 15.47 -23.24
C THR A 230 -20.84 14.84 -24.29
N ASP A 231 -21.65 15.69 -24.97
CA ASP A 231 -22.37 15.28 -26.14
C ASP A 231 -21.47 15.13 -27.38
N THR A 232 -22.02 14.71 -28.50
CA THR A 232 -21.32 14.55 -29.78
C THR A 232 -20.75 15.84 -30.36
N ASN A 233 -21.18 17.00 -29.87
CA ASN A 233 -20.72 18.33 -30.29
C ASN A 233 -19.63 18.87 -29.33
N GLY A 234 -19.30 18.13 -28.27
CA GLY A 234 -18.31 18.53 -27.26
C GLY A 234 -18.89 19.41 -26.14
N ASN A 235 -20.18 19.62 -26.08
CA ASN A 235 -20.80 20.36 -24.97
C ASN A 235 -20.84 19.47 -23.72
N VAL A 236 -20.48 20.04 -22.57
CA VAL A 236 -20.55 19.33 -21.28
C VAL A 236 -22.03 19.08 -20.93
N VAL A 237 -22.38 17.80 -20.78
CA VAL A 237 -23.70 17.35 -20.34
C VAL A 237 -23.74 17.20 -18.82
N GLU A 238 -22.65 16.68 -18.25
CA GLU A 238 -22.49 16.47 -16.82
C GLU A 238 -21.01 16.62 -16.44
N GLU A 239 -20.73 17.25 -15.33
CA GLU A 239 -19.41 17.38 -14.73
C GLU A 239 -19.42 16.72 -13.35
N ILE A 240 -18.48 15.80 -13.11
CA ILE A 240 -18.41 15.01 -11.89
C ILE A 240 -17.47 15.73 -10.91
N GLY A 241 -18.03 16.38 -9.91
CA GLY A 241 -17.26 17.05 -8.87
C GLY A 241 -16.88 16.12 -7.72
N THR A 242 -16.10 16.65 -6.77
CA THR A 242 -15.73 15.94 -5.55
C THR A 242 -16.95 15.61 -4.70
N ASN A 243 -17.18 14.32 -4.46
CA ASN A 243 -18.24 13.83 -3.60
C ASN A 243 -17.71 13.48 -2.21
N ILE A 244 -17.96 14.36 -1.22
CA ILE A 244 -17.61 14.14 0.19
C ILE A 244 -18.67 13.28 0.85
N ARG A 245 -18.29 12.09 1.30
CA ARG A 245 -19.18 11.17 2.04
C ARG A 245 -19.39 11.62 3.48
N ARG A 246 -18.33 12.03 4.16
CA ARG A 246 -18.32 12.53 5.54
C ARG A 246 -16.97 13.09 5.94
N GLN A 247 -16.91 13.84 7.03
CA GLN A 247 -15.66 14.11 7.75
C GLN A 247 -15.45 13.04 8.82
N VAL A 248 -14.28 12.41 8.83
CA VAL A 248 -13.92 11.26 9.68
C VAL A 248 -13.15 11.71 10.92
N ILE A 249 -12.23 12.66 10.71
CA ILE A 249 -11.37 13.25 11.73
C ILE A 249 -11.36 14.76 11.59
N SER A 250 -10.91 15.45 12.63
CA SER A 250 -10.74 16.91 12.59
C SER A 250 -9.60 17.33 11.66
N GLU A 251 -9.66 18.55 11.15
CA GLU A 251 -8.59 19.15 10.37
C GLU A 251 -7.27 19.20 11.17
N SER A 252 -7.34 19.55 12.44
CA SER A 252 -6.17 19.57 13.32
C SER A 252 -5.53 18.19 13.50
N THR A 253 -6.31 17.12 13.53
CA THR A 253 -5.77 15.75 13.51
C THR A 253 -5.09 15.46 12.19
N SER A 254 -5.71 15.85 11.07
CA SER A 254 -5.12 15.69 9.74
C SER A 254 -3.76 16.40 9.62
N ASP A 255 -3.64 17.62 10.18
CA ASP A 255 -2.36 18.35 10.25
C ASP A 255 -1.28 17.58 10.99
N VAL A 256 -1.61 16.98 12.13
CA VAL A 256 -0.66 16.15 12.90
C VAL A 256 -0.22 14.94 12.08
N ILE A 257 -1.16 14.28 11.38
CA ILE A 257 -0.82 13.12 10.54
C ILE A 257 0.10 13.52 9.38
N ARG A 258 -0.16 14.65 8.71
CA ARG A 258 0.71 15.17 7.65
C ARG A 258 2.14 15.41 8.15
N GLN A 259 2.29 16.08 9.30
CA GLN A 259 3.58 16.33 9.92
C GLN A 259 4.34 15.03 10.23
N MET A 260 3.65 14.02 10.75
CA MET A 260 4.25 12.73 11.07
C MET A 260 4.69 11.98 9.81
N MET A 261 3.90 12.03 8.73
CA MET A 261 4.25 11.40 7.45
C MET A 261 5.42 12.12 6.77
N GLU A 262 5.47 13.47 6.84
CA GLU A 262 6.61 14.26 6.36
C GLU A 262 7.89 13.92 7.14
N TYR A 263 7.79 13.74 8.46
CA TYR A 263 8.92 13.34 9.30
C TYR A 263 9.50 11.97 8.93
N GLU A 264 8.67 11.04 8.43
CA GLU A 264 9.15 9.72 7.97
C GLU A 264 10.01 9.82 6.71
N VAL A 265 9.69 10.73 5.76
CA VAL A 265 10.43 10.90 4.50
C VAL A 265 11.56 11.90 4.64
N GLY A 266 11.29 13.08 5.19
CA GLY A 266 12.14 14.27 5.12
C GLY A 266 13.44 14.22 5.91
N ASN A 267 13.61 13.29 6.85
CA ASN A 267 14.79 13.29 7.76
C ASN A 267 15.89 12.29 7.37
N GLY A 268 15.90 11.76 6.17
CA GLY A 268 16.99 10.90 5.67
C GLY A 268 17.27 9.60 6.43
N THR A 269 16.53 9.33 7.53
CA THR A 269 16.76 8.18 8.41
C THR A 269 15.52 7.30 8.62
N GLY A 270 14.35 7.70 8.13
CA GLY A 270 13.09 6.93 8.19
C GLY A 270 12.97 5.91 7.06
N GLY A 271 11.96 5.04 7.15
CA GLY A 271 11.65 4.06 6.12
C GLY A 271 11.23 4.67 4.78
N GLY A 272 10.78 5.92 4.78
CA GLY A 272 10.31 6.64 3.60
C GLY A 272 11.37 7.43 2.84
N LYS A 273 12.60 7.53 3.33
CA LYS A 273 13.67 8.37 2.75
C LYS A 273 13.93 8.14 1.25
N ASN A 274 13.71 6.93 0.77
CA ASN A 274 13.92 6.58 -0.63
C ASN A 274 12.82 7.09 -1.57
N ALA A 275 11.74 7.67 -1.02
CA ALA A 275 10.73 8.38 -1.79
C ALA A 275 10.98 9.90 -1.86
N TYR A 276 12.06 10.38 -1.24
CA TYR A 276 12.40 11.81 -1.24
C TYR A 276 12.75 12.29 -2.65
N VAL A 277 12.19 13.43 -3.02
CA VAL A 277 12.51 14.16 -4.25
C VAL A 277 12.90 15.58 -3.85
N SER A 278 14.09 16.00 -4.25
CA SER A 278 14.64 17.32 -3.90
C SER A 278 13.71 18.46 -4.32
N GLY A 279 13.54 19.43 -3.47
CA GLY A 279 12.67 20.59 -3.68
C GLY A 279 11.19 20.34 -3.39
N TYR A 280 10.79 19.12 -2.95
CA TYR A 280 9.40 18.83 -2.62
C TYR A 280 9.24 18.36 -1.17
N ARG A 281 8.18 18.83 -0.54
CA ARG A 281 7.74 18.33 0.77
C ARG A 281 6.91 17.08 0.60
N ILE A 282 7.50 15.93 0.87
CA ILE A 282 6.84 14.62 0.69
C ILE A 282 6.60 14.01 2.06
N GLY A 283 5.35 13.65 2.33
CA GLY A 283 4.97 12.79 3.43
C GLY A 283 4.80 11.35 2.95
N GLY A 284 5.09 10.35 3.78
CA GLY A 284 4.90 8.96 3.35
C GLY A 284 4.82 7.95 4.47
N LYS A 285 4.50 6.71 4.09
CA LYS A 285 4.56 5.54 4.96
C LYS A 285 4.81 4.26 4.17
N SER A 286 5.81 3.51 4.58
CA SER A 286 6.12 2.18 4.07
C SER A 286 5.28 1.09 4.73
N GLY A 287 4.90 0.06 3.99
CA GLY A 287 4.19 -1.10 4.50
C GLY A 287 4.69 -2.41 3.88
N THR A 288 5.21 -3.30 4.72
CA THR A 288 5.47 -4.69 4.34
C THR A 288 4.50 -5.56 5.11
N SER A 289 3.75 -6.40 4.42
CA SER A 289 2.77 -7.30 5.04
C SER A 289 2.91 -8.71 4.53
N GLU A 290 2.68 -9.68 5.41
CA GLU A 290 2.59 -11.10 5.05
C GLU A 290 1.15 -11.42 4.64
N GLN A 291 0.99 -12.16 3.56
CA GLN A 291 -0.31 -12.61 3.04
C GLN A 291 -0.70 -13.92 3.73
N LEU A 292 -1.27 -13.82 4.93
CA LEU A 292 -1.54 -14.97 5.81
C LEU A 292 -2.60 -15.94 5.26
N ASN A 293 -3.44 -15.50 4.35
CA ASN A 293 -4.52 -16.25 3.71
C ASN A 293 -4.15 -16.82 2.34
N MET A 294 -2.92 -16.58 1.88
CA MET A 294 -2.42 -17.08 0.60
C MET A 294 -1.50 -18.29 0.77
N HIS A 295 -1.30 -19.04 -0.33
CA HIS A 295 -0.32 -20.13 -0.35
C HIS A 295 1.08 -19.58 -0.02
N ARG A 296 1.85 -20.37 0.73
CA ARG A 296 3.23 -20.05 1.04
C ARG A 296 4.09 -20.15 -0.22
N ARG A 297 5.21 -19.42 -0.24
CA ARG A 297 6.27 -19.59 -1.23
C ARG A 297 6.88 -21.00 -1.14
N ALA A 298 7.61 -21.40 -2.16
CA ALA A 298 8.28 -22.71 -2.21
C ALA A 298 9.30 -22.92 -1.08
N ASP A 299 9.87 -21.85 -0.53
CA ASP A 299 10.76 -21.86 0.64
C ASP A 299 10.04 -21.98 1.99
N GLY A 300 8.70 -21.98 1.98
CA GLY A 300 7.85 -22.07 3.16
C GLY A 300 7.46 -20.73 3.78
N ASP A 301 8.02 -19.61 3.32
CA ASP A 301 7.67 -18.27 3.77
C ASP A 301 6.29 -17.84 3.23
N TYR A 302 5.67 -16.88 3.92
CA TYR A 302 4.46 -16.23 3.39
C TYR A 302 4.80 -15.34 2.20
N LYS A 303 3.91 -15.31 1.21
CA LYS A 303 3.93 -14.25 0.19
C LYS A 303 3.82 -12.89 0.89
N LYS A 304 4.49 -11.88 0.34
CA LYS A 304 4.55 -10.55 0.95
C LYS A 304 4.06 -9.50 -0.03
N VAL A 305 3.42 -8.47 0.50
CA VAL A 305 3.15 -7.24 -0.24
C VAL A 305 4.07 -6.15 0.28
N ALA A 306 4.82 -5.54 -0.64
CA ALA A 306 5.60 -4.34 -0.38
C ALA A 306 4.82 -3.13 -0.88
N SER A 307 4.47 -2.19 0.00
CA SER A 307 3.69 -1.00 -0.36
C SER A 307 4.30 0.27 0.18
N PHE A 308 4.02 1.39 -0.49
CA PHE A 308 4.38 2.72 -0.04
C PHE A 308 3.27 3.71 -0.40
N VAL A 309 2.86 4.53 0.55
CA VAL A 309 2.00 5.68 0.31
C VAL A 309 2.82 6.95 0.43
N ALA A 310 2.67 7.84 -0.53
CA ALA A 310 3.26 9.17 -0.52
C ALA A 310 2.19 10.23 -0.72
N VAL A 311 2.36 11.39 -0.12
CA VAL A 311 1.50 12.57 -0.28
C VAL A 311 2.35 13.79 -0.60
N LEU A 312 1.87 14.65 -1.50
CA LEU A 312 2.59 15.83 -1.98
C LEU A 312 1.61 16.98 -2.30
N PRO A 313 1.92 18.22 -1.90
CA PRO A 313 2.86 18.61 -0.83
C PRO A 313 2.41 18.06 0.54
N ALA A 314 3.35 17.74 1.43
CA ALA A 314 2.99 17.12 2.72
C ALA A 314 2.16 18.06 3.62
N ASN A 315 2.34 19.39 3.50
CA ASN A 315 1.62 20.40 4.28
C ASN A 315 0.24 20.74 3.71
N ASP A 316 0.03 20.57 2.41
CA ASP A 316 -1.24 20.83 1.72
C ASP A 316 -1.38 19.84 0.54
N PRO A 317 -1.79 18.61 0.79
CA PRO A 317 -1.75 17.54 -0.19
C PRO A 317 -2.67 17.76 -1.39
N GLU A 318 -2.08 17.79 -2.58
CA GLU A 318 -2.78 17.82 -3.87
C GLU A 318 -2.83 16.42 -4.49
N ILE A 319 -1.80 15.60 -4.27
CA ILE A 319 -1.74 14.23 -4.79
C ILE A 319 -1.38 13.22 -3.71
N LEU A 320 -1.90 12.03 -3.87
CA LEU A 320 -1.51 10.84 -3.13
C LEU A 320 -1.09 9.75 -4.12
N VAL A 321 0.09 9.21 -3.92
CA VAL A 321 0.64 8.10 -4.71
C VAL A 321 0.67 6.87 -3.82
N TYR A 322 0.01 5.79 -4.23
CA TYR A 322 0.06 4.51 -3.54
C TYR A 322 0.65 3.44 -4.47
N VAL A 323 1.83 2.97 -4.12
CA VAL A 323 2.54 1.91 -4.84
C VAL A 323 2.41 0.61 -4.07
N MET A 324 2.03 -0.46 -4.75
CA MET A 324 1.92 -1.80 -4.18
C MET A 324 2.57 -2.82 -5.13
N LEU A 325 3.44 -3.65 -4.59
CA LEU A 325 4.10 -4.75 -5.27
C LEU A 325 3.70 -6.04 -4.57
N ASP A 326 2.96 -6.88 -5.29
CA ASP A 326 2.47 -8.15 -4.78
C ASP A 326 3.52 -9.24 -5.02
N ASP A 327 3.95 -9.86 -3.95
CA ASP A 327 4.96 -10.91 -3.89
C ASP A 327 6.21 -10.64 -4.76
N PRO A 328 6.89 -9.50 -4.57
CA PRO A 328 8.00 -9.11 -5.42
C PRO A 328 9.12 -10.15 -5.35
N ASN A 329 9.53 -10.66 -6.51
CA ASN A 329 10.64 -11.59 -6.63
C ASN A 329 11.98 -10.84 -6.48
N ASN A 330 12.42 -10.63 -5.24
CA ASN A 330 13.70 -9.98 -4.96
C ASN A 330 14.52 -10.82 -3.99
N ALA A 331 15.57 -11.47 -4.50
CA ALA A 331 16.48 -12.28 -3.72
C ALA A 331 17.26 -11.52 -2.63
N ARG A 332 17.24 -10.18 -2.66
CA ARG A 332 18.01 -9.33 -1.72
C ARG A 332 17.19 -8.78 -0.58
N THR A 333 15.90 -8.46 -0.82
CA THR A 333 15.04 -7.81 0.17
C THR A 333 13.58 -7.82 -0.24
N ASP A 334 12.69 -8.01 0.74
CA ASP A 334 11.24 -7.83 0.61
C ASP A 334 10.79 -6.48 1.22
N TYR A 335 11.71 -5.59 1.56
CA TYR A 335 11.39 -4.36 2.27
C TYR A 335 10.81 -3.28 1.35
N SER A 336 9.63 -2.83 1.65
CA SER A 336 8.89 -1.79 0.93
C SER A 336 9.65 -0.47 0.76
N SER A 337 10.46 -0.09 1.75
CA SER A 337 11.28 1.11 1.69
C SER A 337 12.35 1.08 0.59
N ILE A 338 12.75 -0.13 0.15
CA ILE A 338 13.76 -0.32 -0.91
C ILE A 338 13.07 -0.57 -2.26
N LEU A 339 11.90 -1.19 -2.27
CA LEU A 339 11.21 -1.59 -3.48
C LEU A 339 10.15 -0.57 -3.92
N ALA A 340 9.20 -0.23 -3.04
CA ALA A 340 8.04 0.58 -3.38
C ALA A 340 8.29 2.11 -3.22
N ALA A 341 9.09 2.51 -2.21
CA ALA A 341 9.34 3.93 -1.96
C ALA A 341 10.07 4.64 -3.11
N PRO A 342 11.12 4.08 -3.74
CA PRO A 342 11.76 4.72 -4.89
C PRO A 342 10.80 4.87 -6.09
N VAL A 343 9.90 3.90 -6.30
CA VAL A 343 8.90 3.98 -7.38
C VAL A 343 7.94 5.14 -7.12
N ALA A 344 7.50 5.32 -5.88
CA ALA A 344 6.66 6.47 -5.51
C ALA A 344 7.40 7.81 -5.73
N GLY A 345 8.67 7.89 -5.35
CA GLY A 345 9.51 9.06 -5.62
C GLY A 345 9.66 9.37 -7.11
N ASN A 346 9.89 8.34 -7.93
CA ASN A 346 9.99 8.50 -9.39
C ASN A 346 8.67 8.99 -9.98
N ILE A 347 7.53 8.43 -9.57
CA ILE A 347 6.20 8.91 -10.01
C ILE A 347 6.02 10.38 -9.64
N ILE A 348 6.35 10.76 -8.40
CA ILE A 348 6.24 12.14 -7.93
C ILE A 348 7.13 13.07 -8.76
N SER A 349 8.37 12.67 -9.04
CA SER A 349 9.32 13.49 -9.79
C SER A 349 8.84 13.84 -11.21
N GLU A 350 8.00 13.00 -11.80
CA GLU A 350 7.41 13.22 -13.13
C GLU A 350 6.05 13.92 -13.06
N VAL A 351 5.20 13.51 -12.11
CA VAL A 351 3.83 13.99 -12.02
C VAL A 351 3.74 15.39 -11.41
N ALA A 352 4.58 15.72 -10.42
CA ALA A 352 4.52 17.00 -9.74
C ALA A 352 4.77 18.20 -10.68
N PRO A 353 5.82 18.19 -11.55
CA PRO A 353 6.01 19.24 -12.55
C PRO A 353 4.86 19.29 -13.58
N TYR A 354 4.33 18.13 -13.98
CA TYR A 354 3.22 18.06 -14.93
C TYR A 354 1.95 18.73 -14.39
N LEU A 355 1.67 18.55 -13.10
CA LEU A 355 0.54 19.19 -12.41
C LEU A 355 0.83 20.63 -11.99
N GLY A 356 2.04 21.13 -12.18
CA GLY A 356 2.43 22.48 -11.78
C GLY A 356 2.59 22.66 -10.26
N ILE A 357 2.79 21.56 -9.51
CA ILE A 357 3.03 21.63 -8.07
C ILE A 357 4.38 22.31 -7.84
N ALA A 358 4.36 23.43 -7.11
CA ALA A 358 5.55 24.23 -6.88
C ALA A 358 6.53 23.51 -5.93
N THR A 359 7.83 23.67 -6.21
CA THR A 359 8.88 23.30 -5.25
C THR A 359 8.92 24.33 -4.12
N ASP A 360 9.26 23.92 -2.90
CA ASP A 360 9.44 24.82 -1.77
C ASP A 360 10.82 25.50 -1.73
N GLY A 361 11.69 25.17 -2.68
CA GLY A 361 13.02 25.73 -2.83
C GLY A 361 14.02 25.28 -1.76
N GLU A 362 13.62 24.45 -0.79
CA GLU A 362 14.48 23.94 0.26
C GLU A 362 14.93 22.50 -0.05
N ASP A 363 16.24 22.27 -0.14
CA ASP A 363 16.79 20.93 -0.13
C ASP A 363 16.79 20.39 1.30
N ARG A 364 15.91 19.44 1.57
CA ARG A 364 15.72 18.82 2.89
C ARG A 364 16.42 17.47 3.04
N SER A 365 17.24 17.08 2.06
CA SER A 365 17.97 15.80 2.08
C SER A 365 18.99 15.72 3.23
N GLY A 366 19.33 16.84 3.84
CA GLY A 366 20.33 16.93 4.91
C GLY A 366 21.75 16.67 4.43
N THR A 367 21.94 16.42 3.15
CA THR A 367 23.24 16.19 2.52
C THR A 367 23.41 17.21 1.39
N ILE A 368 24.31 18.18 1.58
CA ILE A 368 24.74 19.03 0.47
C ILE A 368 25.56 18.12 -0.46
N VAL A 369 24.93 17.64 -1.51
CA VAL A 369 25.63 16.93 -2.56
C VAL A 369 26.16 17.97 -3.55
N THR A 370 27.47 18.17 -3.56
CA THR A 370 28.10 18.95 -4.63
C THR A 370 28.00 18.14 -5.92
N VAL A 371 27.08 18.51 -6.80
CA VAL A 371 26.97 17.87 -8.11
C VAL A 371 28.23 18.23 -8.91
N PRO A 372 29.05 17.25 -9.33
CA PRO A 372 30.21 17.53 -10.15
C PRO A 372 29.78 18.12 -11.48
N ASN A 373 30.61 19.00 -12.05
CA ASN A 373 30.34 19.54 -13.39
C ASN A 373 30.47 18.42 -14.43
N LEU A 374 29.34 17.92 -14.87
CA LEU A 374 29.25 16.82 -15.84
C LEU A 374 29.13 17.31 -17.30
N VAL A 375 29.21 18.61 -17.56
CA VAL A 375 29.11 19.18 -18.90
C VAL A 375 30.26 18.66 -19.77
N GLY A 376 29.94 17.96 -20.88
CA GLY A 376 30.90 17.37 -21.78
C GLY A 376 31.45 15.99 -21.36
N THR A 377 30.92 15.40 -20.27
CA THR A 377 31.29 14.05 -19.83
C THR A 377 30.42 13.02 -20.54
N GLU A 378 31.02 11.92 -21.01
CA GLU A 378 30.25 10.80 -21.57
C GLU A 378 29.34 10.18 -20.49
N TRP A 379 28.15 9.72 -20.90
CA TRP A 379 27.11 9.21 -20.01
C TRP A 379 27.60 8.14 -19.02
N SER A 380 28.39 7.17 -19.50
CA SER A 380 28.98 6.12 -18.67
C SER A 380 29.89 6.66 -17.55
N ASN A 381 30.67 7.69 -17.85
CA ASN A 381 31.57 8.32 -16.89
C ASN A 381 30.83 9.25 -15.92
N ALA A 382 29.78 9.93 -16.41
CA ALA A 382 28.88 10.73 -15.57
C ALA A 382 28.17 9.86 -14.54
N GLN A 383 27.69 8.70 -14.94
CA GLN A 383 27.02 7.73 -14.06
C GLN A 383 27.95 7.20 -12.96
N VAL A 384 29.22 6.93 -13.29
CA VAL A 384 30.23 6.50 -12.28
C VAL A 384 30.50 7.61 -11.29
N GLN A 385 30.62 8.87 -11.72
CA GLN A 385 30.84 10.01 -10.82
C GLN A 385 29.65 10.29 -9.88
N LEU A 386 28.42 10.05 -10.33
CA LEU A 386 27.22 10.20 -9.49
C LEU A 386 27.03 9.03 -8.50
N ASN A 387 27.53 7.84 -8.81
CA ASN A 387 27.40 6.66 -7.95
C ASN A 387 28.50 6.50 -6.89
N ILE A 388 29.53 7.33 -6.91
CA ILE A 388 30.65 7.31 -5.95
C ILE A 388 30.36 8.26 -4.75
N GLN A 389 29.35 9.10 -4.83
CA GLN A 389 28.88 9.95 -3.74
C GLN A 389 27.58 9.40 -3.11
#